data_3a567e97bcb20a5e114536afe47e53f7
#
_entry.id   3a567e97bcb20a5e114536afe47e53f7
#
_cell.length_a   1.000
_cell.length_b   1.000
_cell.length_c   1.000
_cell.angle_alpha   90.00
_cell.angle_beta   90.00
_cell.angle_gamma   90.00
#
_symmetry.space_group_name_H-M   'P 1'
#
loop_
_entity.id
_entity.type
_entity.pdbx_description
1 polymer ?
#
loop_
_entity_poly.entity_id
_entity_poly.type
_entity_poly.pdbx_seq_one_letter_code
_entity_poly.pdbx_strand_id
1 'polypeptide(L)'
;MKITLNKSALALVAGAGLLMAQAGSASVDAAKAAQLGKNLTPLGGERAGNGGAIPEWTGGITKPPAGFKVGMFHPDPFANDKVAFSITPANFSKYADQLSPGQEAMFGKYKTFKMNVYPTRRSAASPQRTYDFTKRNATQCQMVANGEGIKNCAEGIPFPIPQN
;
A
#
# COMPACT_ATOMS: atom_id res chain seq x y z
N MET A 1 54.62 -21.17 -44.81
CA MET A 1 54.27 -20.47 -43.56
C MET A 1 52.82 -20.82 -43.20
N LYS A 2 52.59 -21.79 -42.28
CA LYS A 2 51.23 -22.25 -41.90
C LYS A 2 50.81 -21.47 -40.67
N ILE A 3 49.75 -20.69 -40.79
CA ILE A 3 49.17 -19.95 -39.68
C ILE A 3 48.20 -20.89 -38.97
N THR A 4 48.57 -21.33 -37.77
CA THR A 4 47.69 -22.10 -36.87
C THR A 4 46.76 -21.12 -36.13
N LEU A 5 45.49 -21.10 -36.50
CA LEU A 5 44.45 -20.37 -35.75
C LEU A 5 44.20 -21.06 -34.38
N ASN A 6 44.46 -20.34 -33.34
CA ASN A 6 44.31 -20.78 -31.96
C ASN A 6 42.80 -20.88 -31.60
N LYS A 7 42.32 -22.08 -31.31
CA LYS A 7 40.89 -22.38 -31.00
C LYS A 7 40.38 -21.83 -29.65
N SER A 8 41.23 -21.09 -28.93
CA SER A 8 40.91 -20.54 -27.61
C SER A 8 40.22 -19.18 -27.64
N ALA A 9 40.07 -18.54 -28.81
CA ALA A 9 39.43 -17.20 -28.90
C ALA A 9 37.93 -17.21 -29.17
N LEU A 10 37.32 -18.41 -29.36
CA LEU A 10 35.90 -18.51 -29.71
C LEU A 10 34.97 -18.76 -28.52
N ALA A 11 35.52 -18.94 -27.31
CA ALA A 11 34.73 -19.23 -26.10
C ALA A 11 34.31 -17.98 -25.27
N LEU A 12 34.79 -16.79 -25.61
CA LEU A 12 34.57 -15.59 -24.80
C LEU A 12 33.43 -14.66 -25.31
N VAL A 13 32.83 -15.00 -26.46
CA VAL A 13 31.73 -14.15 -27.04
C VAL A 13 30.34 -14.71 -26.72
N ALA A 14 30.21 -15.92 -26.22
CA ALA A 14 28.90 -16.52 -25.89
C ALA A 14 28.42 -16.21 -24.48
N GLY A 15 29.18 -15.51 -23.64
CA GLY A 15 28.82 -15.21 -22.23
C GLY A 15 28.20 -13.82 -22.00
N ALA A 16 28.21 -12.94 -22.99
CA ALA A 16 27.77 -11.52 -22.80
C ALA A 16 26.34 -11.24 -23.25
N GLY A 17 25.57 -12.24 -23.65
CA GLY A 17 24.23 -12.05 -24.28
C GLY A 17 23.04 -12.30 -23.38
N LEU A 18 23.16 -12.53 -22.08
CA LEU A 18 22.05 -12.91 -21.20
C LEU A 18 21.85 -11.98 -19.98
N LEU A 19 22.33 -10.75 -20.05
CA LEU A 19 21.77 -9.66 -19.24
C LEU A 19 20.55 -9.10 -19.97
N MET A 20 19.56 -9.96 -20.23
CA MET A 20 18.21 -9.47 -20.46
C MET A 20 17.83 -8.68 -19.24
N ALA A 21 17.68 -7.36 -19.38
CA ALA A 21 16.99 -6.52 -18.45
C ALA A 21 15.66 -7.23 -18.12
N GLN A 22 15.57 -7.83 -16.93
CA GLN A 22 14.28 -8.20 -16.39
C GLN A 22 13.56 -6.87 -16.22
N ALA A 23 12.78 -6.47 -17.22
CA ALA A 23 11.73 -5.49 -17.04
C ALA A 23 10.93 -5.99 -15.85
N GLY A 24 11.08 -5.30 -14.71
CA GLY A 24 10.50 -5.75 -13.46
C GLY A 24 9.02 -6.02 -13.67
N SER A 25 8.64 -7.30 -13.72
CA SER A 25 7.24 -7.67 -13.74
C SER A 25 6.69 -7.25 -12.39
N ALA A 26 5.90 -6.20 -12.36
CA ALA A 26 5.26 -5.75 -11.13
C ALA A 26 4.15 -6.72 -10.66
N SER A 27 3.81 -7.74 -11.47
CA SER A 27 2.90 -8.81 -11.11
C SER A 27 3.59 -9.88 -10.26
N VAL A 28 2.87 -10.45 -9.31
CA VAL A 28 3.34 -11.54 -8.44
C VAL A 28 2.83 -12.89 -8.93
N ASP A 29 3.43 -13.99 -8.41
CA ASP A 29 2.93 -15.33 -8.66
C ASP A 29 1.58 -15.60 -7.97
N ALA A 30 0.91 -16.68 -8.36
CA ALA A 30 -0.40 -17.05 -7.85
C ALA A 30 -0.39 -17.34 -6.33
N ALA A 31 0.72 -17.85 -5.79
CA ALA A 31 0.82 -18.17 -4.35
C ALA A 31 0.87 -16.88 -3.52
N LYS A 32 1.63 -15.87 -3.96
CA LYS A 32 1.62 -14.54 -3.33
C LYS A 32 0.26 -13.87 -3.48
N ALA A 33 -0.36 -13.88 -4.67
CA ALA A 33 -1.68 -13.33 -4.91
C ALA A 33 -2.77 -13.99 -4.04
N ALA A 34 -2.63 -15.27 -3.71
CA ALA A 34 -3.56 -15.99 -2.83
C ALA A 34 -3.55 -15.52 -1.36
N GLN A 35 -2.59 -14.69 -0.97
CA GLN A 35 -2.55 -14.07 0.36
C GLN A 35 -3.55 -12.92 0.51
N LEU A 36 -4.01 -12.32 -0.61
CA LEU A 36 -5.04 -11.28 -0.61
C LEU A 36 -6.36 -11.82 -0.05
N GLY A 37 -6.89 -11.15 0.97
CA GLY A 37 -8.06 -11.57 1.72
C GLY A 37 -7.78 -12.63 2.81
N LYS A 38 -6.53 -13.05 2.99
CA LYS A 38 -6.08 -13.97 4.06
C LYS A 38 -5.14 -13.25 5.03
N ASN A 39 -3.83 -13.35 4.81
CA ASN A 39 -2.82 -12.66 5.61
C ASN A 39 -2.73 -11.17 5.27
N LEU A 40 -3.01 -10.84 4.02
CA LEU A 40 -3.17 -9.47 3.56
C LEU A 40 -4.66 -9.10 3.48
N THR A 41 -4.95 -7.81 3.65
CA THR A 41 -6.28 -7.30 3.29
C THR A 41 -6.51 -7.50 1.78
N PRO A 42 -7.75 -7.47 1.29
CA PRO A 42 -8.02 -7.59 -0.14
C PRO A 42 -7.34 -6.53 -1.01
N LEU A 43 -6.91 -5.40 -0.43
CA LEU A 43 -6.20 -4.33 -1.12
C LEU A 43 -4.67 -4.36 -0.92
N GLY A 44 -4.12 -5.40 -0.26
CA GLY A 44 -2.69 -5.66 -0.15
C GLY A 44 -2.01 -5.17 1.13
N GLY A 45 -2.71 -4.46 2.00
CA GLY A 45 -2.17 -4.10 3.33
C GLY A 45 -2.09 -5.31 4.26
N GLU A 46 -1.22 -5.27 5.26
CA GLU A 46 -1.18 -6.28 6.31
C GLU A 46 -2.53 -6.37 7.05
N ARG A 47 -3.07 -7.58 7.17
CA ARG A 47 -4.37 -7.78 7.84
C ARG A 47 -4.25 -7.75 9.35
N ALA A 48 -3.20 -8.37 9.88
CA ALA A 48 -2.97 -8.43 11.32
C ALA A 48 -2.80 -7.03 11.93
N GLY A 49 -3.12 -6.90 13.19
CA GLY A 49 -2.74 -5.74 14.00
C GLY A 49 -1.27 -5.82 14.44
N ASN A 50 -0.79 -4.76 15.08
CA ASN A 50 0.58 -4.72 15.59
C ASN A 50 0.70 -5.07 17.09
N GLY A 51 -0.33 -5.65 17.69
CA GLY A 51 -0.39 -5.96 19.13
C GLY A 51 -0.52 -4.72 20.04
N GLY A 52 -0.72 -3.53 19.45
CA GLY A 52 -0.83 -2.27 20.18
C GLY A 52 -1.89 -1.34 19.58
N ALA A 53 -1.47 -0.15 19.12
CA ALA A 53 -2.39 0.90 18.66
C ALA A 53 -3.12 0.58 17.35
N ILE A 54 -2.65 -0.38 16.56
CA ILE A 54 -3.27 -0.74 15.28
C ILE A 54 -3.97 -2.10 15.42
N PRO A 55 -5.32 -2.17 15.40
CA PRO A 55 -6.06 -3.42 15.50
C PRO A 55 -6.00 -4.23 14.19
N GLU A 56 -6.35 -5.52 14.26
CA GLU A 56 -6.56 -6.33 13.05
C GLU A 56 -7.67 -5.73 12.17
N TRP A 57 -7.51 -5.81 10.84
CA TRP A 57 -8.58 -5.47 9.92
C TRP A 57 -9.59 -6.62 9.82
N THR A 58 -10.84 -6.37 10.20
CA THR A 58 -11.92 -7.36 10.28
C THR A 58 -12.98 -7.23 9.18
N GLY A 59 -12.67 -6.49 8.10
CA GLY A 59 -13.59 -6.29 6.98
C GLY A 59 -14.07 -4.85 6.79
N GLY A 60 -13.86 -4.00 7.78
CA GLY A 60 -14.29 -2.61 7.74
C GLY A 60 -15.80 -2.41 7.85
N ILE A 61 -16.26 -1.21 7.55
CA ILE A 61 -17.68 -0.84 7.56
C ILE A 61 -18.25 -1.06 6.14
N THR A 62 -19.18 -2.01 6.00
CA THR A 62 -19.79 -2.38 4.73
C THR A 62 -21.23 -1.88 4.58
N LYS A 63 -21.81 -1.32 5.63
CA LYS A 63 -23.18 -0.80 5.64
C LYS A 63 -23.16 0.61 6.19
N PRO A 64 -23.99 1.52 5.65
CA PRO A 64 -24.11 2.86 6.21
C PRO A 64 -24.62 2.80 7.67
N PRO A 65 -24.31 3.82 8.49
CA PRO A 65 -24.83 3.92 9.84
C PRO A 65 -26.36 3.94 9.86
N ALA A 66 -26.95 3.51 10.99
CA ALA A 66 -28.38 3.53 11.18
C ALA A 66 -28.95 4.95 10.98
N GLY A 67 -30.07 5.05 10.29
CA GLY A 67 -30.71 6.35 9.98
C GLY A 67 -30.14 7.07 8.76
N PHE A 68 -29.08 6.57 8.12
CA PHE A 68 -28.56 7.18 6.89
C PHE A 68 -29.58 7.07 5.75
N LYS A 69 -29.78 8.16 5.02
CA LYS A 69 -30.58 8.24 3.79
C LYS A 69 -29.74 8.89 2.69
N VAL A 70 -29.90 8.42 1.45
CA VAL A 70 -29.21 9.01 0.30
C VAL A 70 -29.59 10.50 0.19
N GLY A 71 -28.58 11.35 0.00
CA GLY A 71 -28.74 12.80 -0.09
C GLY A 71 -28.54 13.56 1.23
N MET A 72 -28.41 12.88 2.37
CA MET A 72 -28.03 13.53 3.62
C MET A 72 -26.52 13.52 3.85
N PHE A 73 -26.02 14.36 4.77
CA PHE A 73 -24.63 14.30 5.21
C PHE A 73 -24.34 12.94 5.87
N HIS A 74 -23.13 12.41 5.63
CA HIS A 74 -22.71 11.17 6.26
C HIS A 74 -22.58 11.37 7.78
N PRO A 75 -23.30 10.60 8.61
CA PRO A 75 -23.09 10.63 10.04
C PRO A 75 -21.75 10.00 10.38
N ASP A 76 -21.11 10.52 11.43
CA ASP A 76 -19.86 9.94 11.95
C ASP A 76 -20.17 8.58 12.61
N PRO A 77 -19.63 7.46 12.08
CA PRO A 77 -19.84 6.15 12.68
C PRO A 77 -19.18 5.98 14.06
N PHE A 78 -18.29 6.91 14.43
CA PHE A 78 -17.53 6.89 15.67
C PHE A 78 -17.79 8.10 16.56
N ALA A 79 -18.95 8.74 16.44
CA ALA A 79 -19.32 9.93 17.20
C ALA A 79 -19.19 9.77 18.73
N ASN A 80 -19.23 8.52 19.23
CA ASN A 80 -19.08 8.23 20.66
C ASN A 80 -17.62 7.97 21.09
N ASP A 81 -16.64 7.99 20.16
CA ASP A 81 -15.24 7.80 20.50
C ASP A 81 -14.74 8.98 21.33
N LYS A 82 -14.05 8.66 22.41
CA LYS A 82 -13.41 9.66 23.26
C LYS A 82 -12.01 9.97 22.77
N VAL A 83 -11.60 11.22 22.90
CA VAL A 83 -10.21 11.64 22.66
C VAL A 83 -9.30 10.88 23.63
N ALA A 84 -8.33 10.15 23.11
CA ALA A 84 -7.33 9.44 23.91
C ALA A 84 -6.38 10.44 24.58
N PHE A 85 -5.87 11.40 23.80
CA PHE A 85 -5.06 12.54 24.28
C PHE A 85 -5.05 13.66 23.22
N SER A 86 -4.54 14.83 23.61
CA SER A 86 -4.41 15.97 22.70
C SER A 86 -2.96 16.44 22.64
N ILE A 87 -2.48 16.70 21.43
CA ILE A 87 -1.21 17.32 21.16
C ILE A 87 -1.43 18.83 20.92
N THR A 88 -0.63 19.65 21.56
CA THR A 88 -0.71 21.12 21.52
C THR A 88 0.69 21.72 21.40
N PRO A 89 0.85 23.02 21.11
CA PRO A 89 2.17 23.70 21.14
C PRO A 89 2.96 23.53 22.45
N ALA A 90 2.27 23.28 23.56
CA ALA A 90 2.91 23.10 24.86
C ALA A 90 3.51 21.71 25.08
N ASN A 91 3.07 20.69 24.33
CA ASN A 91 3.49 19.30 24.58
C ASN A 91 3.93 18.53 23.33
N PHE A 92 3.91 19.13 22.12
CA PHE A 92 4.19 18.40 20.87
C PHE A 92 5.59 17.79 20.83
N SER A 93 6.57 18.40 21.49
CA SER A 93 7.94 17.87 21.54
C SER A 93 8.04 16.48 22.17
N LYS A 94 7.07 16.10 23.03
CA LYS A 94 7.00 14.75 23.61
C LYS A 94 6.56 13.68 22.59
N TYR A 95 6.06 14.08 21.43
CA TYR A 95 5.51 13.23 20.38
C TYR A 95 6.27 13.39 19.05
N ALA A 96 7.45 14.04 19.07
CA ALA A 96 8.21 14.36 17.86
C ALA A 96 8.44 13.14 16.96
N ASP A 97 8.77 11.98 17.54
CA ASP A 97 9.00 10.73 16.80
C ASP A 97 7.73 10.20 16.09
N GLN A 98 6.56 10.73 16.41
CA GLN A 98 5.26 10.34 15.87
C GLN A 98 4.65 11.41 14.96
N LEU A 99 5.31 12.57 14.85
CA LEU A 99 4.84 13.70 14.07
C LEU A 99 5.63 13.82 12.76
N SER A 100 4.97 14.26 11.71
CA SER A 100 5.68 14.67 10.50
C SER A 100 6.31 16.06 10.69
N PRO A 101 7.37 16.41 9.93
CA PRO A 101 7.95 17.75 9.96
C PRO A 101 6.94 18.88 9.73
N GLY A 102 5.93 18.63 8.87
CA GLY A 102 4.84 19.58 8.63
C GLY A 102 3.95 19.80 9.87
N GLN A 103 3.64 18.73 10.61
CA GLN A 103 2.87 18.84 11.86
C GLN A 103 3.64 19.58 12.94
N GLU A 104 4.94 19.31 13.09
CA GLU A 104 5.80 20.05 14.03
C GLU A 104 5.85 21.54 13.69
N ALA A 105 6.01 21.88 12.40
CA ALA A 105 5.98 23.27 11.94
C ALA A 105 4.63 23.96 12.25
N MET A 106 3.52 23.23 12.13
CA MET A 106 2.18 23.73 12.50
C MET A 106 2.12 24.07 13.99
N PHE A 107 2.59 23.21 14.89
CA PHE A 107 2.63 23.47 16.33
C PHE A 107 3.56 24.63 16.68
N GLY A 108 4.69 24.75 15.99
CA GLY A 108 5.61 25.88 16.18
C GLY A 108 5.00 27.22 15.76
N LYS A 109 4.27 27.24 14.65
CA LYS A 109 3.73 28.46 14.04
C LYS A 109 2.40 28.92 14.68
N TYR A 110 1.48 28.00 14.96
CA TYR A 110 0.12 28.32 15.37
C TYR A 110 -0.12 27.98 16.84
N LYS A 111 -0.19 29.00 17.70
CA LYS A 111 -0.31 28.82 19.16
C LYS A 111 -1.63 28.20 19.61
N THR A 112 -2.66 28.27 18.78
CA THR A 112 -3.99 27.67 19.05
C THR A 112 -4.19 26.32 18.38
N PHE A 113 -3.21 25.84 17.61
CA PHE A 113 -3.32 24.55 16.93
C PHE A 113 -3.40 23.40 17.95
N LYS A 114 -4.34 22.52 17.73
CA LYS A 114 -4.60 21.36 18.57
C LYS A 114 -4.92 20.15 17.72
N MET A 115 -4.24 19.04 17.98
CA MET A 115 -4.51 17.75 17.37
C MET A 115 -5.08 16.81 18.44
N ASN A 116 -6.32 16.40 18.27
CA ASN A 116 -6.93 15.36 19.09
C ASN A 116 -6.57 13.99 18.48
N VAL A 117 -6.09 13.08 19.31
CA VAL A 117 -5.76 11.71 18.94
C VAL A 117 -6.87 10.79 19.45
N TYR A 118 -7.37 9.95 18.56
CA TYR A 118 -8.44 8.99 18.80
C TYR A 118 -7.91 7.55 18.65
N PRO A 119 -8.62 6.54 19.16
CA PRO A 119 -8.29 5.15 18.88
C PRO A 119 -8.24 4.88 17.38
N THR A 120 -7.23 4.14 16.93
CA THR A 120 -7.11 3.76 15.52
C THR A 120 -8.27 2.83 15.12
N ARG A 121 -8.93 3.17 14.02
CA ARG A 121 -9.97 2.36 13.39
C ARG A 121 -9.52 1.90 12.03
N ARG A 122 -9.76 0.64 11.70
CA ARG A 122 -9.52 0.09 10.36
C ARG A 122 -10.85 -0.16 9.67
N SER A 123 -11.58 0.93 9.45
CA SER A 123 -12.97 0.91 9.00
C SER A 123 -13.13 0.88 7.48
N ALA A 124 -12.06 1.07 6.71
CA ALA A 124 -12.13 1.08 5.26
C ALA A 124 -12.58 -0.26 4.69
N ALA A 125 -13.58 -0.23 3.83
CA ALA A 125 -14.05 -1.36 3.03
C ALA A 125 -14.34 -0.89 1.61
N SER A 126 -14.19 -1.79 0.65
CA SER A 126 -14.54 -1.58 -0.76
C SER A 126 -15.57 -2.60 -1.21
N PRO A 127 -16.31 -2.34 -2.29
CA PRO A 127 -17.18 -3.34 -2.90
C PRO A 127 -16.41 -4.61 -3.29
N GLN A 128 -17.06 -5.77 -3.23
CA GLN A 128 -16.44 -7.06 -3.59
C GLN A 128 -15.81 -7.04 -4.98
N ARG A 129 -16.45 -6.39 -5.94
CA ARG A 129 -15.92 -6.20 -7.31
C ARG A 129 -14.52 -5.58 -7.31
N THR A 130 -14.26 -4.57 -6.46
CA THR A 130 -12.94 -3.94 -6.34
C THR A 130 -11.90 -4.93 -5.82
N TYR A 131 -12.28 -5.78 -4.87
CA TYR A 131 -11.40 -6.82 -4.33
C TYR A 131 -11.07 -7.89 -5.39
N ASP A 132 -12.07 -8.32 -6.16
CA ASP A 132 -11.89 -9.31 -7.23
C ASP A 132 -10.95 -8.78 -8.33
N PHE A 133 -11.12 -7.53 -8.75
CA PHE A 133 -10.23 -6.89 -9.70
C PHE A 133 -8.82 -6.67 -9.16
N THR A 134 -8.68 -6.28 -7.90
CA THR A 134 -7.37 -6.15 -7.24
C THR A 134 -6.63 -7.49 -7.21
N LYS A 135 -7.33 -8.58 -6.87
CA LYS A 135 -6.76 -9.93 -6.89
C LYS A 135 -6.33 -10.37 -8.29
N ARG A 136 -7.14 -10.09 -9.31
CA ARG A 136 -6.78 -10.32 -10.72
C ARG A 136 -5.54 -9.51 -11.10
N ASN A 137 -5.50 -8.24 -10.76
CA ASN A 137 -4.40 -7.35 -11.08
C ASN A 137 -3.07 -7.84 -10.50
N ALA A 138 -3.07 -8.43 -9.30
CA ALA A 138 -1.87 -8.96 -8.66
C ALA A 138 -1.05 -9.88 -9.58
N THR A 139 -1.70 -10.64 -10.47
CA THR A 139 -1.03 -11.59 -11.39
C THR A 139 -1.02 -11.15 -12.85
N GLN A 140 -1.89 -10.23 -13.26
CA GLN A 140 -2.09 -9.89 -14.68
C GLN A 140 -1.65 -8.48 -15.05
N CYS A 141 -1.72 -7.54 -14.10
CA CYS A 141 -1.35 -6.15 -14.36
C CYS A 141 0.16 -6.03 -14.57
N GLN A 142 0.58 -5.32 -15.59
CA GLN A 142 1.98 -5.18 -15.99
C GLN A 142 2.33 -3.71 -16.23
N MET A 143 3.55 -3.33 -15.92
CA MET A 143 4.10 -2.07 -16.38
C MET A 143 4.45 -2.17 -17.86
N VAL A 144 4.29 -1.08 -18.62
CA VAL A 144 4.86 -0.99 -19.97
C VAL A 144 6.38 -0.86 -19.88
N ALA A 145 7.08 -1.22 -20.97
CA ALA A 145 8.54 -1.39 -20.98
C ALA A 145 9.34 -0.15 -20.50
N ASN A 146 8.82 1.04 -20.71
CA ASN A 146 9.48 2.30 -20.30
C ASN A 146 9.02 2.80 -18.90
N GLY A 147 8.14 2.07 -18.21
CA GLY A 147 7.61 2.47 -16.91
C GLY A 147 6.57 3.60 -16.92
N GLU A 148 6.22 4.13 -18.08
CA GLU A 148 5.30 5.29 -18.21
C GLU A 148 3.82 4.92 -18.21
N GLY A 149 3.47 3.64 -18.05
CA GLY A 149 2.07 3.19 -18.03
C GLY A 149 1.91 1.76 -17.59
N ILE A 150 0.66 1.33 -17.55
CA ILE A 150 0.25 -0.03 -17.18
C ILE A 150 -0.62 -0.64 -18.27
N LYS A 151 -0.60 -1.97 -18.38
CA LYS A 151 -1.43 -2.76 -19.31
C LYS A 151 -1.99 -4.01 -18.63
N ASN A 152 -3.06 -4.59 -19.22
CA ASN A 152 -3.74 -5.78 -18.72
C ASN A 152 -4.31 -5.62 -17.30
N CYS A 153 -4.55 -4.38 -16.87
CA CYS A 153 -5.11 -4.08 -15.56
C CYS A 153 -6.62 -3.90 -15.64
N ALA A 154 -7.33 -4.33 -14.59
CA ALA A 154 -8.73 -4.01 -14.34
C ALA A 154 -8.83 -2.85 -13.34
N GLU A 155 -10.05 -2.47 -12.97
CA GLU A 155 -10.31 -1.58 -11.82
C GLU A 155 -9.65 -2.12 -10.54
N GLY A 156 -9.48 -1.28 -9.51
CA GLY A 156 -8.86 -1.64 -8.24
C GLY A 156 -7.38 -1.27 -8.18
N ILE A 157 -6.64 -1.91 -7.29
CA ILE A 157 -5.21 -1.66 -7.11
C ILE A 157 -4.41 -2.42 -8.17
N PRO A 158 -3.63 -1.74 -9.03
CA PRO A 158 -2.84 -2.40 -10.07
C PRO A 158 -1.81 -3.38 -9.51
N PHE A 159 -1.06 -2.99 -8.50
CA PHE A 159 0.02 -3.77 -7.88
C PHE A 159 -0.19 -3.84 -6.36
N PRO A 160 -1.13 -4.70 -5.89
CA PRO A 160 -1.48 -4.73 -4.46
C PRO A 160 -0.39 -5.33 -3.57
N ILE A 161 0.55 -6.07 -4.14
CA ILE A 161 1.67 -6.68 -3.40
C ILE A 161 2.96 -6.17 -4.04
N PRO A 162 3.74 -5.33 -3.33
CA PRO A 162 5.02 -4.84 -3.82
C PRO A 162 6.00 -6.00 -4.11
N GLN A 163 6.81 -5.84 -5.14
CA GLN A 163 7.99 -6.67 -5.36
C GLN A 163 9.19 -5.87 -4.87
N ASN A 164 9.87 -6.39 -3.87
CA ASN A 164 11.12 -5.83 -3.35
C ASN A 164 12.30 -6.44 -4.11
#